data_03dd7e38018f5fa9c91f0e83c338c652
#
_entry.id   03dd7e38018f5fa9c91f0e83c338c652
#
_cell.length_a   1.000
_cell.length_b   1.000
_cell.length_c   1.000
_cell.angle_alpha   90.00
_cell.angle_beta   90.00
_cell.angle_gamma   90.00
#
_symmetry.space_group_name_H-M   'P 1'
#
loop_
_entity.id
_entity.type
_entity.pdbx_description
1 polymer ?
#
loop_
_entity_poly.entity_id
_entity_poly.type
_entity_poly.pdbx_seq_one_letter_code
_entity_poly.pdbx_strand_id
1 'polypeptide(L)'
;MSITPISSHRQGTIASILLLTLLPPTQAQWWENLPAMDVPRTADGAVALTAPAPRSRNGHPDLSGVWEPVKTYSRDLAEDLVSPEVPFQPWARALAAARADGSQSRDDPPASCLPQGIPRLGGAPAPWKIVQTDDLVVVLYEAFTLWRQIFLDGRRLARDVNPTWLGYSTGTWDGDTLVVETRGFNGKAWLDQVGKPSTQELHVVERYTRRDFGNMEIEITIDDPGAYTEPWTVRQHARLLTDSELLEFICNENNRDLPHLPGESPL
;
A
#
# COMPACT_ATOMS: atom_id res chain seq x y z
N MET A 1 -35.75 62.98 67.06
CA MET A 1 -35.84 61.52 67.20
C MET A 1 -36.56 61.02 65.98
N SER A 2 -35.79 60.59 65.00
CA SER A 2 -36.30 60.06 63.74
C SER A 2 -35.65 58.71 63.50
N ILE A 3 -36.50 57.69 63.34
CA ILE A 3 -36.08 56.37 63.10
C ILE A 3 -36.33 56.10 61.58
N THR A 4 -35.25 55.80 60.89
CA THR A 4 -35.28 55.44 59.45
C THR A 4 -35.48 53.93 59.29
N PRO A 5 -36.31 53.43 58.35
CA PRO A 5 -36.46 52.00 58.13
C PRO A 5 -35.43 51.47 57.15
N ILE A 6 -34.97 50.27 57.45
CA ILE A 6 -34.02 49.44 56.65
C ILE A 6 -34.66 48.89 55.40
N SER A 7 -34.05 49.21 54.24
CA SER A 7 -34.41 48.65 52.92
C SER A 7 -33.84 47.27 52.80
N SER A 8 -34.69 46.25 52.56
CA SER A 8 -34.30 44.90 52.26
C SER A 8 -34.01 44.77 50.76
N HIS A 9 -32.75 44.56 50.40
CA HIS A 9 -32.35 44.17 49.06
C HIS A 9 -32.68 42.66 48.83
N ARG A 10 -33.63 42.39 47.96
CA ARG A 10 -33.84 41.06 47.41
C ARG A 10 -32.74 40.77 46.37
N GLN A 11 -31.86 39.87 46.69
CA GLN A 11 -30.91 39.29 45.70
C GLN A 11 -31.71 38.32 44.80
N GLY A 12 -31.90 38.72 43.55
CA GLY A 12 -32.43 37.85 42.51
C GLY A 12 -31.29 36.94 42.02
N THR A 13 -31.40 35.66 42.31
CA THR A 13 -30.51 34.62 41.78
C THR A 13 -30.88 34.40 40.30
N ILE A 14 -30.05 34.87 39.40
CA ILE A 14 -30.16 34.54 37.97
C ILE A 14 -29.60 33.12 37.80
N ALA A 15 -30.49 32.14 37.62
CA ALA A 15 -30.11 30.79 37.23
C ALA A 15 -29.76 30.80 35.73
N SER A 16 -28.47 30.82 35.41
CA SER A 16 -27.98 30.62 34.07
C SER A 16 -28.19 29.14 33.69
N ILE A 17 -29.24 28.87 32.91
CA ILE A 17 -29.47 27.57 32.27
C ILE A 17 -28.45 27.45 31.17
N LEU A 18 -27.38 26.65 31.39
CA LEU A 18 -26.43 26.23 30.35
C LEU A 18 -27.15 25.25 29.45
N LEU A 19 -27.65 25.73 28.32
CA LEU A 19 -28.17 24.88 27.24
C LEU A 19 -26.99 24.14 26.61
N LEU A 20 -26.64 22.95 27.09
CA LEU A 20 -25.79 22.03 26.33
C LEU A 20 -26.55 21.61 25.09
N THR A 21 -26.32 22.29 23.98
CA THR A 21 -26.67 21.77 22.66
C THR A 21 -25.85 20.52 22.43
N LEU A 22 -26.46 19.36 22.58
CA LEU A 22 -25.97 18.10 22.03
C LEU A 22 -25.91 18.27 20.51
N LEU A 23 -24.79 18.79 20.02
CA LEU A 23 -24.46 18.70 18.59
C LEU A 23 -24.37 17.20 18.31
N PRO A 24 -25.11 16.66 17.34
CA PRO A 24 -24.87 15.29 16.88
C PRO A 24 -23.39 15.23 16.49
N PRO A 25 -22.71 14.11 16.75
CA PRO A 25 -21.36 13.93 16.23
C PRO A 25 -21.42 14.26 14.74
N THR A 26 -20.66 15.25 14.32
CA THR A 26 -20.47 15.55 12.90
C THR A 26 -19.80 14.33 12.32
N GLN A 27 -20.56 13.44 11.72
CA GLN A 27 -20.06 12.33 10.94
C GLN A 27 -19.39 12.94 9.70
N ALA A 28 -18.15 13.37 9.86
CA ALA A 28 -17.32 13.87 8.78
C ALA A 28 -16.71 12.72 7.95
N GLN A 29 -17.13 11.49 8.22
CA GLN A 29 -16.58 10.30 7.58
C GLN A 29 -17.49 9.90 6.43
N TRP A 30 -17.16 10.41 5.23
CA TRP A 30 -17.91 10.14 3.99
C TRP A 30 -18.01 8.64 3.66
N TRP A 31 -17.04 7.81 4.12
CA TRP A 31 -17.05 6.35 3.94
C TRP A 31 -18.17 5.63 4.72
N GLU A 32 -18.79 6.23 5.72
CA GLU A 32 -19.99 5.66 6.36
C GLU A 32 -21.19 5.63 5.42
N ASN A 33 -21.12 6.38 4.32
CA ASN A 33 -22.16 6.46 3.29
C ASN A 33 -21.78 5.70 2.00
N LEU A 34 -20.69 4.94 2.00
CA LEU A 34 -20.35 4.13 0.83
C LEU A 34 -21.46 3.10 0.57
N PRO A 35 -21.78 2.82 -0.71
CA PRO A 35 -22.70 1.75 -1.04
C PRO A 35 -22.17 0.44 -0.43
N ALA A 36 -23.02 -0.28 0.29
CA ALA A 36 -22.67 -1.58 0.82
C ALA A 36 -22.27 -2.49 -0.36
N MET A 37 -21.04 -3.01 -0.33
CA MET A 37 -20.65 -4.07 -1.26
C MET A 37 -21.55 -5.29 -1.02
N ASP A 38 -21.92 -5.97 -2.10
CA ASP A 38 -22.53 -7.28 -2.00
C ASP A 38 -21.44 -8.29 -1.56
N VAL A 39 -21.40 -8.55 -0.25
CA VAL A 39 -20.39 -9.40 0.38
C VAL A 39 -21.02 -10.61 1.02
N PRO A 40 -20.37 -11.79 0.98
CA PRO A 40 -20.84 -12.97 1.68
C PRO A 40 -20.87 -12.70 3.19
N ARG A 41 -21.94 -13.17 3.86
CA ARG A 41 -22.12 -12.99 5.30
C ARG A 41 -22.25 -14.30 6.02
N THR A 42 -21.77 -14.32 7.25
CA THR A 42 -21.97 -15.40 8.21
C THR A 42 -23.39 -15.36 8.77
N ALA A 43 -23.79 -16.41 9.50
CA ALA A 43 -25.13 -16.51 10.08
C ALA A 43 -25.46 -15.39 11.10
N ASP A 44 -24.45 -14.80 11.73
CA ASP A 44 -24.52 -13.66 12.65
C ASP A 44 -24.45 -12.29 11.95
N GLY A 45 -24.36 -12.29 10.59
CA GLY A 45 -24.37 -11.08 9.78
C GLY A 45 -23.00 -10.44 9.55
N ALA A 46 -21.91 -10.97 10.12
CA ALA A 46 -20.56 -10.49 9.86
C ALA A 46 -20.11 -10.83 8.42
N VAL A 47 -19.13 -10.12 7.89
CA VAL A 47 -18.55 -10.45 6.58
C VAL A 47 -17.81 -11.77 6.65
N ALA A 48 -18.14 -12.71 5.76
CA ALA A 48 -17.52 -14.02 5.67
C ALA A 48 -16.24 -13.95 4.82
N LEU A 49 -15.15 -13.44 5.37
CA LEU A 49 -13.88 -13.27 4.66
C LEU A 49 -13.28 -14.58 4.15
N THR A 50 -13.63 -15.72 4.78
CA THR A 50 -13.18 -17.07 4.38
C THR A 50 -14.15 -17.76 3.42
N ALA A 51 -15.18 -17.08 2.92
CA ALA A 51 -16.03 -17.61 1.85
C ALA A 51 -15.20 -17.88 0.58
N PRO A 52 -15.66 -18.75 -0.32
CA PRO A 52 -14.95 -19.02 -1.58
C PRO A 52 -14.64 -17.73 -2.35
N ALA A 53 -13.45 -17.67 -2.97
CA ALA A 53 -13.04 -16.57 -3.81
C ALA A 53 -14.04 -16.40 -4.99
N PRO A 54 -14.50 -15.16 -5.27
CA PRO A 54 -15.35 -14.90 -6.41
C PRO A 54 -14.61 -15.19 -7.71
N ARG A 55 -15.39 -15.48 -8.77
CA ARG A 55 -14.83 -15.75 -10.09
C ARG A 55 -15.27 -14.69 -11.10
N SER A 56 -14.34 -14.29 -11.94
CA SER A 56 -14.59 -13.46 -13.10
C SER A 56 -15.34 -14.23 -14.21
N ARG A 57 -15.79 -13.53 -15.24
CA ARG A 57 -16.56 -14.15 -16.34
C ARG A 57 -15.80 -15.22 -17.11
N ASN A 58 -14.49 -15.11 -17.21
CA ASN A 58 -13.60 -16.06 -17.86
C ASN A 58 -13.23 -17.27 -16.97
N GLY A 59 -13.79 -17.36 -15.74
CA GLY A 59 -13.63 -18.48 -14.82
C GLY A 59 -12.41 -18.40 -13.90
N HIS A 60 -11.50 -17.45 -14.09
CA HIS A 60 -10.39 -17.22 -13.17
C HIS A 60 -10.87 -16.51 -11.89
N PRO A 61 -10.13 -16.57 -10.77
CA PRO A 61 -10.45 -15.77 -9.61
C PRO A 61 -10.57 -14.28 -9.95
N ASP A 62 -11.58 -13.63 -9.42
CA ASP A 62 -11.70 -12.17 -9.50
C ASP A 62 -10.83 -11.56 -8.41
N LEU A 63 -9.78 -10.84 -8.79
CA LEU A 63 -8.87 -10.15 -7.87
C LEU A 63 -9.35 -8.74 -7.54
N SER A 64 -10.44 -8.26 -8.16
CA SER A 64 -10.96 -6.90 -7.94
C SER A 64 -11.29 -6.63 -6.48
N GLY A 65 -11.09 -5.39 -6.06
CA GLY A 65 -11.37 -4.92 -4.71
C GLY A 65 -10.29 -4.00 -4.18
N VAL A 66 -10.54 -3.44 -3.00
CA VAL A 66 -9.58 -2.66 -2.23
C VAL A 66 -8.87 -3.61 -1.27
N TRP A 67 -7.57 -3.63 -1.34
CA TRP A 67 -6.71 -4.52 -0.57
C TRP A 67 -5.75 -3.72 0.28
N GLU A 68 -5.41 -4.25 1.45
CA GLU A 68 -4.30 -3.71 2.24
C GLU A 68 -3.33 -4.84 2.63
N PRO A 69 -2.03 -4.57 2.68
CA PRO A 69 -1.06 -5.51 3.23
C PRO A 69 -1.35 -5.78 4.70
N VAL A 70 -1.25 -7.03 5.14
CA VAL A 70 -1.49 -7.40 6.56
C VAL A 70 -0.43 -6.83 7.51
N LYS A 71 0.70 -6.37 6.97
CA LYS A 71 1.78 -5.65 7.68
C LYS A 71 2.58 -4.78 6.71
N THR A 72 3.46 -3.93 7.22
CA THR A 72 4.34 -3.07 6.41
C THR A 72 5.51 -3.86 5.82
N TYR A 73 5.29 -4.55 4.71
CA TYR A 73 6.33 -5.31 4.01
C TYR A 73 7.41 -4.41 3.36
N SER A 74 7.07 -3.17 3.04
CA SER A 74 8.02 -2.21 2.47
C SER A 74 9.12 -1.79 3.43
N ARG A 75 9.04 -2.13 4.72
CA ARG A 75 10.08 -1.82 5.70
C ARG A 75 11.32 -2.66 5.47
N ASP A 76 11.18 -3.97 5.50
CA ASP A 76 12.25 -4.94 5.20
C ASP A 76 11.65 -6.10 4.41
N LEU A 77 11.98 -6.17 3.14
CA LEU A 77 11.43 -7.17 2.25
C LEU A 77 11.89 -8.60 2.63
N ALA A 78 13.05 -8.72 3.27
CA ALA A 78 13.58 -10.01 3.70
C ALA A 78 13.00 -10.54 5.02
N GLU A 79 12.11 -9.78 5.69
CA GLU A 79 11.45 -10.26 6.91
C GLU A 79 10.57 -11.51 6.64
N ASP A 80 9.99 -11.61 5.43
CA ASP A 80 9.20 -12.76 4.97
C ASP A 80 9.90 -13.55 3.86
N LEU A 81 11.19 -13.73 4.01
CA LEU A 81 12.03 -14.45 3.06
C LEU A 81 11.59 -15.91 2.95
N VAL A 82 11.38 -16.38 1.72
CA VAL A 82 11.13 -17.79 1.39
C VAL A 82 12.46 -18.48 1.05
N SER A 83 13.36 -17.77 0.38
CA SER A 83 14.72 -18.23 0.09
C SER A 83 15.55 -18.34 1.37
N PRO A 84 16.61 -19.16 1.40
CA PRO A 84 17.44 -19.33 2.61
C PRO A 84 18.08 -18.03 3.11
N GLU A 85 18.50 -17.17 2.20
CA GLU A 85 19.08 -15.85 2.48
C GLU A 85 18.91 -14.91 1.29
N VAL A 86 19.22 -13.62 1.47
CA VAL A 86 19.32 -12.65 0.36
C VAL A 86 20.70 -12.77 -0.28
N PRO A 87 20.80 -13.22 -1.52
CA PRO A 87 22.07 -13.59 -2.18
C PRO A 87 22.75 -12.35 -2.80
N PHE A 88 23.15 -11.39 -2.02
CA PHE A 88 23.75 -10.14 -2.49
C PHE A 88 25.04 -10.31 -3.27
N GLN A 89 25.21 -9.54 -4.34
CA GLN A 89 26.53 -9.19 -4.86
C GLN A 89 27.34 -8.42 -3.80
N PRO A 90 28.70 -8.49 -3.78
CA PRO A 90 29.52 -7.85 -2.75
C PRO A 90 29.25 -6.34 -2.57
N TRP A 91 29.11 -5.59 -3.68
CA TRP A 91 28.80 -4.15 -3.63
C TRP A 91 27.41 -3.87 -3.08
N ALA A 92 26.42 -4.70 -3.48
CA ALA A 92 25.03 -4.54 -3.04
C ALA A 92 24.87 -4.81 -1.54
N ARG A 93 25.60 -5.82 -1.02
CA ARG A 93 25.68 -6.12 0.42
C ARG A 93 26.28 -4.93 1.19
N ALA A 94 27.38 -4.38 0.69
CA ALA A 94 28.03 -3.23 1.33
C ALA A 94 27.12 -1.99 1.35
N LEU A 95 26.41 -1.72 0.24
CA LEU A 95 25.48 -0.60 0.13
C LEU A 95 24.26 -0.79 1.02
N ALA A 96 23.65 -1.99 1.03
CA ALA A 96 22.52 -2.29 1.92
C ALA A 96 22.92 -2.16 3.40
N ALA A 97 24.11 -2.63 3.77
CA ALA A 97 24.63 -2.47 5.13
C ALA A 97 24.86 -0.99 5.52
N ALA A 98 25.33 -0.17 4.57
CA ALA A 98 25.54 1.27 4.80
C ALA A 98 24.23 2.05 4.96
N ARG A 99 23.11 1.55 4.40
CA ARG A 99 21.79 2.15 4.51
C ARG A 99 20.96 1.68 5.70
N ALA A 100 21.27 0.50 6.22
CA ALA A 100 20.44 -0.20 7.21
C ALA A 100 20.27 0.54 8.54
N ASP A 101 21.19 1.43 8.91
CA ASP A 101 21.10 2.27 10.11
C ASP A 101 20.21 3.53 9.95
N GLY A 102 19.69 3.75 8.74
CA GLY A 102 18.84 4.89 8.40
C GLY A 102 19.60 6.21 8.19
N SER A 103 20.95 6.22 8.28
CA SER A 103 21.76 7.45 8.10
C SER A 103 21.63 8.06 6.69
N GLN A 104 21.15 7.27 5.71
CA GLN A 104 20.92 7.65 4.33
C GLN A 104 19.42 7.73 3.99
N SER A 105 18.53 7.89 4.96
CA SER A 105 17.07 7.89 4.72
C SER A 105 16.62 8.97 3.75
N ARG A 106 17.35 10.08 3.63
CA ARG A 106 17.07 11.16 2.69
C ARG A 106 17.36 10.78 1.25
N ASP A 107 18.26 9.80 1.02
CA ASP A 107 18.63 9.33 -0.32
C ASP A 107 17.59 8.33 -0.86
N ASP A 108 16.69 7.85 -0.01
CA ASP A 108 15.58 7.01 -0.42
C ASP A 108 14.60 7.82 -1.30
N PRO A 109 14.33 7.43 -2.55
CA PRO A 109 13.49 8.20 -3.46
C PRO A 109 12.15 8.66 -2.88
N PRO A 110 11.40 7.86 -2.11
CA PRO A 110 10.19 8.29 -1.43
C PRO A 110 10.33 9.50 -0.51
N ALA A 111 11.49 9.75 0.08
CA ALA A 111 11.75 10.95 0.87
C ALA A 111 11.54 12.24 0.07
N SER A 112 11.84 12.20 -1.23
CA SER A 112 11.61 13.28 -2.20
C SER A 112 10.33 13.10 -3.02
N CYS A 113 9.36 12.34 -2.51
CA CYS A 113 8.10 12.05 -3.20
C CYS A 113 8.24 11.35 -4.56
N LEU A 114 9.35 10.67 -4.81
CA LEU A 114 9.54 9.82 -5.97
C LEU A 114 8.93 8.44 -5.74
N PRO A 115 8.54 7.71 -6.80
CA PRO A 115 7.92 6.40 -6.66
C PRO A 115 8.80 5.38 -5.93
N GLN A 116 8.17 4.53 -5.12
CA GLN A 116 8.86 3.46 -4.38
C GLN A 116 9.33 2.31 -5.27
N GLY A 117 8.79 2.18 -6.48
CA GLY A 117 9.04 1.03 -7.34
C GLY A 117 8.29 -0.24 -6.91
N ILE A 118 8.38 -1.28 -7.75
CA ILE A 118 7.86 -2.62 -7.48
C ILE A 118 9.05 -3.50 -7.05
N PRO A 119 8.88 -4.38 -6.04
CA PRO A 119 7.64 -4.77 -5.36
C PRO A 119 7.27 -3.91 -4.14
N ARG A 120 8.12 -3.00 -3.70
CA ARG A 120 7.98 -2.22 -2.46
C ARG A 120 6.63 -1.50 -2.35
N LEU A 121 6.14 -0.93 -3.45
CA LEU A 121 4.88 -0.17 -3.48
C LEU A 121 3.67 -1.02 -3.05
N GLY A 122 3.61 -2.29 -3.46
CA GLY A 122 2.55 -3.23 -3.07
C GLY A 122 2.58 -3.62 -1.59
N GLY A 123 3.73 -3.47 -0.93
CA GLY A 123 3.92 -3.74 0.50
C GLY A 123 3.91 -2.48 1.38
N ALA A 124 3.60 -1.31 0.83
CA ALA A 124 3.48 -0.06 1.58
C ALA A 124 2.28 -0.12 2.56
N PRO A 125 2.33 0.59 3.71
CA PRO A 125 1.22 0.61 4.68
C PRO A 125 0.08 1.52 4.20
N ALA A 126 -0.42 1.27 3.01
CA ALA A 126 -1.52 1.99 2.39
C ALA A 126 -2.29 1.04 1.48
N PRO A 127 -3.61 1.20 1.34
CA PRO A 127 -4.42 0.37 0.47
C PRO A 127 -4.06 0.52 -1.01
N TRP A 128 -4.42 -0.50 -1.78
CA TRP A 128 -4.40 -0.47 -3.22
C TRP A 128 -5.64 -1.18 -3.78
N LYS A 129 -6.11 -0.74 -4.94
CA LYS A 129 -7.32 -1.26 -5.58
C LYS A 129 -6.98 -1.98 -6.87
N ILE A 130 -7.45 -3.20 -7.01
CA ILE A 130 -7.42 -3.92 -8.28
C ILE A 130 -8.73 -3.68 -9.03
N VAL A 131 -8.61 -3.35 -10.30
CA VAL A 131 -9.67 -3.39 -11.30
C VAL A 131 -9.27 -4.41 -12.36
N GLN A 132 -9.99 -5.52 -12.42
CA GLN A 132 -9.72 -6.62 -13.34
C GLN A 132 -10.72 -6.67 -14.49
N THR A 133 -10.19 -6.80 -15.69
CA THR A 133 -10.93 -7.15 -16.90
C THR A 133 -10.34 -8.43 -17.52
N ASP A 134 -10.89 -8.91 -18.63
CA ASP A 134 -10.38 -10.11 -19.29
C ASP A 134 -8.96 -9.92 -19.84
N ASP A 135 -8.62 -8.69 -20.30
CA ASP A 135 -7.36 -8.40 -21.00
C ASP A 135 -6.40 -7.52 -20.19
N LEU A 136 -6.85 -6.99 -19.05
CA LEU A 136 -6.09 -6.01 -18.30
C LEU A 136 -6.41 -6.06 -16.80
N VAL A 137 -5.37 -6.00 -15.99
CA VAL A 137 -5.48 -5.64 -14.56
C VAL A 137 -4.86 -4.27 -14.35
N VAL A 138 -5.60 -3.36 -13.71
CA VAL A 138 -5.09 -2.07 -13.25
C VAL A 138 -5.00 -2.11 -11.73
N VAL A 139 -3.82 -1.81 -11.20
CA VAL A 139 -3.62 -1.62 -9.77
C VAL A 139 -3.48 -0.12 -9.51
N LEU A 140 -4.38 0.43 -8.72
CA LEU A 140 -4.37 1.81 -8.24
C LEU A 140 -3.80 1.79 -6.82
N TYR A 141 -2.74 2.52 -6.58
CA TYR A 141 -2.11 2.62 -5.26
C TYR A 141 -2.48 3.96 -4.62
N GLU A 142 -2.98 3.92 -3.38
CA GLU A 142 -3.16 5.13 -2.59
C GLU A 142 -1.81 5.80 -2.34
N ALA A 143 -0.81 5.02 -1.93
CA ALA A 143 0.55 5.52 -1.77
C ALA A 143 1.06 6.18 -3.06
N PHE A 144 1.39 7.49 -2.98
CA PHE A 144 1.90 8.31 -4.08
C PHE A 144 0.91 8.50 -5.26
N THR A 145 -0.36 8.11 -5.13
CA THR A 145 -1.38 8.22 -6.19
C THR A 145 -0.88 7.62 -7.51
N LEU A 146 -0.27 6.45 -7.43
CA LEU A 146 0.31 5.76 -8.57
C LEU A 146 -0.65 4.71 -9.12
N TRP A 147 -0.40 4.30 -10.36
CA TRP A 147 -1.13 3.22 -11.00
C TRP A 147 -0.20 2.34 -11.81
N ARG A 148 -0.58 1.08 -12.01
CA ARG A 148 0.14 0.07 -12.77
C ARG A 148 -0.81 -0.68 -13.66
N GLN A 149 -0.43 -0.92 -14.91
CA GLN A 149 -1.14 -1.77 -15.86
C GLN A 149 -0.41 -3.13 -15.97
N ILE A 150 -1.19 -4.19 -15.94
CA ILE A 150 -0.71 -5.57 -16.15
C ILE A 150 -1.53 -6.12 -17.31
N PHE A 151 -0.89 -6.30 -18.45
CA PHE A 151 -1.56 -6.73 -19.69
C PHE A 151 -1.73 -8.24 -19.71
N LEU A 152 -2.98 -8.70 -19.91
CA LEU A 152 -3.37 -10.11 -19.97
C LEU A 152 -3.73 -10.58 -21.38
N ASP A 153 -3.55 -9.74 -22.38
CA ASP A 153 -3.93 -9.96 -23.79
C ASP A 153 -2.97 -10.88 -24.57
N GLY A 154 -2.08 -11.59 -23.88
CA GLY A 154 -1.12 -12.53 -24.46
C GLY A 154 0.10 -11.88 -25.09
N ARG A 155 0.26 -10.56 -24.97
CA ARG A 155 1.49 -9.89 -25.42
C ARG A 155 2.70 -10.39 -24.63
N ARG A 156 3.84 -10.45 -25.31
CA ARG A 156 5.10 -10.82 -24.66
C ARG A 156 5.68 -9.64 -23.89
N LEU A 157 6.30 -9.93 -22.77
CA LEU A 157 7.10 -8.96 -22.03
C LEU A 157 8.27 -8.50 -22.91
N ALA A 158 8.26 -7.24 -23.33
CA ALA A 158 9.32 -6.67 -24.15
C ALA A 158 10.62 -6.56 -23.34
N ARG A 159 11.77 -6.78 -24.02
CA ARG A 159 13.10 -6.63 -23.40
C ARG A 159 13.58 -5.18 -23.45
N ASP A 160 13.20 -4.46 -24.48
CA ASP A 160 13.64 -3.08 -24.76
C ASP A 160 12.49 -2.10 -24.48
N VAL A 161 12.10 -1.99 -23.21
CA VAL A 161 11.14 -0.96 -22.78
C VAL A 161 11.88 0.26 -22.21
N ASN A 162 11.31 1.45 -22.36
CA ASN A 162 11.85 2.63 -21.71
C ASN A 162 11.86 2.44 -20.19
N PRO A 163 13.00 2.62 -19.51
CA PRO A 163 13.09 2.43 -18.08
C PRO A 163 12.19 3.36 -17.29
N THR A 164 11.38 2.80 -16.39
CA THR A 164 10.44 3.53 -15.53
C THR A 164 10.57 3.09 -14.07
N TRP A 165 9.91 3.79 -13.16
CA TRP A 165 9.88 3.42 -11.75
C TRP A 165 9.13 2.10 -11.48
N LEU A 166 8.04 1.85 -12.20
CA LEU A 166 7.16 0.70 -11.98
C LEU A 166 7.39 -0.43 -13.00
N GLY A 167 8.26 -0.21 -13.98
CA GLY A 167 8.50 -1.15 -15.06
C GLY A 167 7.31 -1.28 -16.01
N TYR A 168 7.37 -2.31 -16.84
CA TYR A 168 6.31 -2.75 -17.75
C TYR A 168 5.89 -4.17 -17.38
N SER A 169 4.59 -4.43 -17.24
CA SER A 169 4.08 -5.68 -16.70
C SER A 169 3.18 -6.42 -17.69
N THR A 170 3.39 -7.71 -17.80
CA THR A 170 2.46 -8.64 -18.47
C THR A 170 2.06 -9.73 -17.48
N GLY A 171 0.87 -10.29 -17.64
CA GLY A 171 0.36 -11.34 -16.78
C GLY A 171 -0.19 -12.52 -17.57
N THR A 172 -0.11 -13.69 -16.96
CA THR A 172 -0.71 -14.94 -17.46
C THR A 172 -1.32 -15.71 -16.30
N TRP A 173 -2.40 -16.43 -16.56
CA TRP A 173 -3.01 -17.30 -15.56
C TRP A 173 -2.34 -18.70 -15.58
N ASP A 174 -1.93 -19.13 -14.39
CA ASP A 174 -1.46 -20.48 -14.09
C ASP A 174 -2.49 -21.12 -13.13
N GLY A 175 -3.50 -21.77 -13.71
CA GLY A 175 -4.67 -22.21 -12.93
C GLY A 175 -5.41 -21.04 -12.30
N ASP A 176 -5.46 -21.01 -10.98
CA ASP A 176 -6.11 -19.95 -10.17
C ASP A 176 -5.11 -18.88 -9.68
N THR A 177 -3.89 -18.89 -10.15
CA THR A 177 -2.85 -17.92 -9.81
C THR A 177 -2.56 -17.00 -10.99
N LEU A 178 -2.62 -15.68 -10.79
CA LEU A 178 -2.15 -14.72 -11.76
C LEU A 178 -0.63 -14.57 -11.61
N VAL A 179 0.13 -14.93 -12.63
CA VAL A 179 1.58 -14.75 -12.70
C VAL A 179 1.87 -13.46 -13.46
N VAL A 180 2.53 -12.52 -12.82
CA VAL A 180 2.89 -11.21 -13.39
C VAL A 180 4.39 -11.10 -13.51
N GLU A 181 4.87 -10.82 -14.71
CA GLU A 181 6.28 -10.53 -14.98
C GLU A 181 6.48 -9.05 -15.27
N THR A 182 7.51 -8.45 -14.68
CA THR A 182 7.81 -7.03 -14.82
C THR A 182 9.29 -6.82 -15.09
N ARG A 183 9.60 -6.02 -16.12
CA ARG A 183 10.94 -5.57 -16.51
C ARG A 183 10.92 -4.09 -16.89
N GLY A 184 12.09 -3.54 -17.20
CA GLY A 184 12.21 -2.14 -17.63
C GLY A 184 12.16 -1.17 -16.46
N PHE A 185 12.76 -1.54 -15.35
CA PHE A 185 12.97 -0.65 -14.22
C PHE A 185 14.12 0.33 -14.48
N ASN A 186 14.04 1.53 -13.88
CA ASN A 186 15.08 2.55 -14.02
C ASN A 186 16.29 2.35 -13.09
N GLY A 187 16.26 1.35 -12.20
CA GLY A 187 17.31 1.03 -11.25
C GLY A 187 17.53 2.08 -10.13
N LYS A 188 16.60 3.00 -9.94
CA LYS A 188 16.71 4.08 -8.94
C LYS A 188 15.98 3.76 -7.63
N ALA A 189 15.02 2.84 -7.64
CA ALA A 189 14.26 2.48 -6.45
C ALA A 189 15.07 1.59 -5.51
N TRP A 190 14.87 1.78 -4.21
CA TRP A 190 15.26 0.79 -3.22
C TRP A 190 14.15 -0.25 -3.11
N LEU A 191 14.50 -1.53 -2.96
CA LEU A 191 13.49 -2.59 -2.82
C LEU A 191 12.72 -2.53 -1.51
N ASP A 192 13.30 -1.86 -0.49
CA ASP A 192 12.69 -1.65 0.83
C ASP A 192 13.32 -0.44 1.55
N GLN A 193 12.81 -0.13 2.74
CA GLN A 193 13.29 1.01 3.54
C GLN A 193 14.67 0.78 4.18
N VAL A 194 15.07 -0.50 4.37
CA VAL A 194 16.42 -0.80 4.87
C VAL A 194 17.48 -0.74 3.78
N GLY A 195 17.09 -0.40 2.55
CA GLY A 195 18.01 0.05 1.52
C GLY A 195 18.57 -1.01 0.58
N LYS A 196 17.87 -2.15 0.40
CA LYS A 196 18.25 -3.14 -0.60
C LYS A 196 18.23 -2.51 -2.00
N PRO A 197 19.36 -2.53 -2.74
CA PRO A 197 19.44 -1.88 -4.04
C PRO A 197 18.73 -2.67 -5.13
N SER A 198 18.38 -1.98 -6.21
CA SER A 198 18.01 -2.60 -7.49
C SER A 198 18.80 -1.97 -8.63
N THR A 199 18.89 -2.69 -9.76
CA THR A 199 19.50 -2.20 -11.00
C THR A 199 18.48 -2.16 -12.14
N GLN A 200 18.90 -1.74 -13.33
CA GLN A 200 18.06 -1.79 -14.53
C GLN A 200 17.84 -3.22 -15.05
N GLU A 201 18.62 -4.20 -14.54
CA GLU A 201 18.47 -5.60 -14.89
C GLU A 201 17.38 -6.30 -14.10
N LEU A 202 16.77 -5.59 -13.12
CA LEU A 202 15.72 -6.13 -12.27
C LEU A 202 14.57 -6.72 -13.10
N HIS A 203 14.24 -7.97 -12.80
CA HIS A 203 13.07 -8.69 -13.23
C HIS A 203 12.31 -9.15 -11.98
N VAL A 204 11.04 -8.78 -11.88
CA VAL A 204 10.17 -9.18 -10.77
C VAL A 204 9.10 -10.12 -11.31
N VAL A 205 8.93 -11.27 -10.66
CA VAL A 205 7.83 -12.20 -10.91
C VAL A 205 6.95 -12.23 -9.67
N GLU A 206 5.69 -11.87 -9.83
CA GLU A 206 4.71 -11.86 -8.75
C GLU A 206 3.62 -12.89 -9.05
N ARG A 207 3.28 -13.72 -8.05
CA ARG A 207 2.25 -14.75 -8.15
C ARG A 207 1.12 -14.39 -7.19
N TYR A 208 0.01 -13.88 -7.73
CA TYR A 208 -1.17 -13.48 -6.96
C TYR A 208 -2.13 -14.66 -6.84
N THR A 209 -2.37 -15.14 -5.64
CA THR A 209 -3.32 -16.21 -5.34
C THR A 209 -4.37 -15.70 -4.35
N ARG A 210 -5.60 -15.50 -4.83
CA ARG A 210 -6.73 -15.19 -3.95
C ARG A 210 -7.19 -16.47 -3.28
N ARG A 211 -6.85 -16.65 -2.01
CA ARG A 211 -7.10 -17.88 -1.24
C ARG A 211 -8.58 -18.11 -0.97
N ASP A 212 -9.29 -17.03 -0.65
CA ASP A 212 -10.70 -16.98 -0.35
C ASP A 212 -11.25 -15.57 -0.65
N PHE A 213 -12.45 -15.25 -0.17
CA PHE A 213 -13.08 -13.97 -0.42
C PHE A 213 -12.20 -12.79 0.05
N GLY A 214 -11.65 -12.89 1.26
CA GLY A 214 -10.98 -11.79 1.95
C GLY A 214 -9.46 -11.84 1.96
N ASN A 215 -8.82 -12.92 1.47
CA ASN A 215 -7.38 -13.12 1.66
C ASN A 215 -6.65 -13.40 0.34
N MET A 216 -5.54 -12.70 0.15
CA MET A 216 -4.65 -12.85 -1.00
C MET A 216 -3.23 -13.12 -0.51
N GLU A 217 -2.57 -14.09 -1.15
CA GLU A 217 -1.14 -14.36 -1.01
C GLU A 217 -0.44 -13.87 -2.26
N ILE A 218 0.71 -13.23 -2.09
CA ILE A 218 1.53 -12.73 -3.19
C ILE A 218 2.94 -13.24 -2.96
N GLU A 219 3.37 -14.20 -3.78
CA GLU A 219 4.75 -14.65 -3.80
C GLU A 219 5.52 -13.83 -4.83
N ILE A 220 6.67 -13.27 -4.42
CA ILE A 220 7.43 -12.31 -5.20
C ILE A 220 8.86 -12.81 -5.34
N THR A 221 9.29 -13.09 -6.57
CA THR A 221 10.66 -13.43 -6.90
C THR A 221 11.37 -12.23 -7.49
N ILE A 222 12.50 -11.87 -6.91
CA ILE A 222 13.41 -10.81 -7.33
C ILE A 222 14.58 -11.48 -8.05
N ASP A 223 14.77 -11.17 -9.32
CA ASP A 223 15.86 -11.59 -10.18
C ASP A 223 16.56 -10.35 -10.72
N ASP A 224 17.68 -9.99 -10.14
CA ASP A 224 18.47 -8.81 -10.52
C ASP A 224 19.96 -9.18 -10.47
N PRO A 225 20.51 -9.72 -11.56
CA PRO A 225 21.89 -10.20 -11.59
C PRO A 225 22.91 -9.08 -11.37
N GLY A 226 22.54 -7.83 -11.57
CA GLY A 226 23.36 -6.68 -11.23
C GLY A 226 23.57 -6.51 -9.73
N ALA A 227 22.58 -6.88 -8.90
CA ALA A 227 22.61 -6.70 -7.45
C ALA A 227 22.69 -8.01 -6.63
N TYR A 228 22.24 -9.12 -7.19
CA TYR A 228 22.15 -10.42 -6.51
C TYR A 228 22.78 -11.52 -7.35
N THR A 229 23.35 -12.52 -6.67
CA THR A 229 24.05 -13.64 -7.33
C THR A 229 23.10 -14.70 -7.88
N GLU A 230 21.88 -14.75 -7.35
CA GLU A 230 20.80 -15.64 -7.78
C GLU A 230 19.43 -15.01 -7.44
N PRO A 231 18.32 -15.45 -8.05
CA PRO A 231 16.99 -15.00 -7.67
C PRO A 231 16.64 -15.39 -6.24
N TRP A 232 15.85 -14.53 -5.57
CA TRP A 232 15.36 -14.77 -4.21
C TRP A 232 13.87 -14.41 -4.10
N THR A 233 13.18 -15.05 -3.18
CA THR A 233 11.72 -15.00 -3.11
C THR A 233 11.26 -14.62 -1.71
N VAL A 234 10.22 -13.77 -1.66
CA VAL A 234 9.50 -13.37 -0.45
C VAL A 234 8.02 -13.65 -0.60
N ARG A 235 7.28 -13.69 0.51
CA ARG A 235 5.84 -13.89 0.51
C ARG A 235 5.16 -12.78 1.28
N GLN A 236 4.16 -12.18 0.68
CA GLN A 236 3.32 -11.15 1.27
C GLN A 236 1.87 -11.62 1.33
N HIS A 237 1.11 -11.06 2.26
CA HIS A 237 -0.32 -11.29 2.39
C HIS A 237 -1.07 -9.97 2.39
N ALA A 238 -2.23 -9.97 1.76
CA ALA A 238 -3.15 -8.84 1.76
C ALA A 238 -4.54 -9.29 2.16
N ARG A 239 -5.29 -8.41 2.81
CA ARG A 239 -6.70 -8.62 3.14
C ARG A 239 -7.58 -7.66 2.38
N LEU A 240 -8.79 -8.09 2.06
CA LEU A 240 -9.80 -7.28 1.40
C LEU A 240 -10.41 -6.30 2.40
N LEU A 241 -10.50 -5.04 2.02
CA LEU A 241 -11.28 -4.02 2.71
C LEU A 241 -12.66 -3.95 2.05
N THR A 242 -13.71 -4.28 2.80
CA THR A 242 -15.08 -4.39 2.26
C THR A 242 -15.91 -3.14 2.44
N ASP A 243 -15.40 -2.18 3.20
CA ASP A 243 -16.07 -0.97 3.64
C ASP A 243 -15.19 0.29 3.43
N SER A 244 -14.27 0.22 2.47
CA SER A 244 -13.32 1.29 2.22
C SER A 244 -13.14 1.57 0.74
N GLU A 245 -12.70 2.78 0.43
CA GLU A 245 -12.23 3.22 -0.88
C GLU A 245 -10.83 3.81 -0.75
N LEU A 246 -10.15 4.00 -1.89
CA LEU A 246 -8.87 4.70 -1.91
C LEU A 246 -9.06 6.18 -1.60
N LEU A 247 -8.19 6.72 -0.77
CA LEU A 247 -8.11 8.14 -0.49
C LEU A 247 -7.11 8.82 -1.43
N GLU A 248 -7.27 10.11 -1.63
CA GLU A 248 -6.26 10.91 -2.31
C GLU A 248 -5.04 11.07 -1.40
N PHE A 249 -3.87 10.80 -1.93
CA PHE A 249 -2.59 10.98 -1.24
C PHE A 249 -1.65 11.84 -2.08
N ILE A 250 -1.39 13.06 -1.61
CA ILE A 250 -0.45 13.99 -2.24
C ILE A 250 0.81 14.09 -1.39
N CYS A 251 1.84 13.39 -1.80
CA CYS A 251 3.09 13.23 -1.05
C CYS A 251 3.73 14.58 -0.67
N ASN A 252 3.68 15.60 -1.54
CA ASN A 252 4.26 16.92 -1.29
C ASN A 252 3.40 17.81 -0.39
N GLU A 253 2.14 17.43 -0.11
CA GLU A 253 1.27 18.21 0.75
C GLU A 253 1.68 18.03 2.20
N ASN A 254 2.10 19.14 2.84
CA ASN A 254 2.64 19.15 4.21
C ASN A 254 3.91 18.30 4.45
N ASN A 255 4.65 17.94 3.41
CA ASN A 255 5.93 17.23 3.58
C ASN A 255 6.97 18.15 4.22
N ARG A 256 7.04 18.14 5.57
CA ARG A 256 7.97 18.92 6.38
C ARG A 256 9.16 18.12 6.87
N ASP A 257 9.19 16.83 6.63
CA ASP A 257 10.18 15.91 7.19
C ASP A 257 11.48 15.88 6.40
N LEU A 258 11.43 16.18 5.09
CA LEU A 258 12.60 16.11 4.22
C LEU A 258 13.85 16.84 4.76
N PRO A 259 13.78 18.08 5.31
CA PRO A 259 14.94 18.75 5.88
C PRO A 259 15.51 18.09 7.13
N HIS A 260 14.73 17.23 7.79
CA HIS A 260 15.08 16.55 9.05
C HIS A 260 15.60 15.12 8.84
N LEU A 261 15.49 14.58 7.65
CA LEU A 261 16.00 13.26 7.33
C LEU A 261 17.53 13.30 7.14
N PRO A 262 18.29 12.33 7.70
CA PRO A 262 19.72 12.23 7.45
C PRO A 262 20.01 11.75 6.01
N GLY A 263 21.18 12.13 5.48
CA GLY A 263 21.62 11.80 4.12
C GLY A 263 21.57 12.98 3.17
N GLU A 264 21.93 12.73 1.90
CA GLU A 264 21.89 13.70 0.83
C GLU A 264 20.58 13.58 0.04
N SER A 265 20.15 14.65 -0.63
CA SER A 265 18.97 14.55 -1.50
C SER A 265 19.30 13.77 -2.77
N PRO A 266 18.43 12.85 -3.23
CA PRO A 266 18.65 12.10 -4.48
C PRO A 266 18.43 12.93 -5.74
N LEU A 267 18.12 14.24 -5.64
CA LEU A 267 17.85 15.17 -6.74
C LEU A 267 19.08 16.04 -7.06
#